data_e5ba1ec85405e816d2b726cef2a2d10a
#
_entry.id   e5ba1ec85405e816d2b726cef2a2d10a
#
_cell.length_a   1.000
_cell.length_b   1.000
_cell.length_c   1.000
_cell.angle_alpha   90.00
_cell.angle_beta   90.00
_cell.angle_gamma   90.00
#
_symmetry.space_group_name_H-M   'P 1'
#
loop_
_entity.id
_entity.type
_entity.pdbx_description
1 polymer ?
#
loop_
_entity_poly.entity_id
_entity_poly.type
_entity_poly.pdbx_seq_one_letter_code
_entity_poly.pdbx_strand_id
1 'polypeptide(L)'
;MPIKIQSDLPAKEILEKENIFVMDEVRAQHQDIRPLQILILNLRCLSNSPLQVDVTFMMVSSHAPKNTSLSHLNKFYVHFDDVKKDYFDGMIITGAPIEFLEFEEVDFWKELTTIMDWTDIHVTSTMYQCWGAQAAMYYFYGIQKRILPEKKFGLFWHKVNNRKIPLVRGFDDMFLAPHSRHTEVRLEDVKACPEITVLAESAEAGFFLGMSDNGRKVFIQGHPEYDRVTLD
;
A
#
# COMPACT_ATOMS: atom_id res chain seq x y z
N MET A 1 9.36 -7.83 -15.95
CA MET A 1 9.54 -9.22 -15.45
C MET A 1 8.26 -9.66 -14.77
N PRO A 2 7.98 -10.96 -14.66
CA PRO A 2 6.67 -11.44 -14.25
C PRO A 2 6.44 -11.35 -12.75
N ILE A 3 5.17 -11.13 -12.38
CA ILE A 3 4.68 -11.35 -11.02
C ILE A 3 4.43 -12.86 -10.88
N LYS A 4 5.03 -13.47 -9.86
CA LYS A 4 4.73 -14.87 -9.53
C LYS A 4 3.45 -14.93 -8.69
N ILE A 5 2.46 -15.65 -9.18
CA ILE A 5 1.18 -15.89 -8.49
C ILE A 5 0.77 -17.34 -8.63
N GLN A 6 -0.16 -17.76 -7.77
CA GLN A 6 -0.77 -19.08 -7.90
C GLN A 6 -1.52 -19.20 -9.24
N SER A 7 -1.35 -20.33 -9.93
CA SER A 7 -1.85 -20.52 -11.31
C SER A 7 -3.38 -20.43 -11.43
N ASP A 8 -4.11 -20.70 -10.35
CA ASP A 8 -5.57 -20.68 -10.27
C ASP A 8 -6.13 -19.43 -9.56
N LEU A 9 -5.30 -18.42 -9.33
CA LEU A 9 -5.76 -17.14 -8.76
C LEU A 9 -6.64 -16.39 -9.78
N PRO A 10 -7.91 -16.06 -9.45
CA PRO A 10 -8.84 -15.37 -10.37
C PRO A 10 -8.31 -14.04 -10.93
N ALA A 11 -7.46 -13.36 -10.18
CA ALA A 11 -6.83 -12.11 -10.62
C ALA A 11 -5.85 -12.31 -11.80
N LYS A 12 -5.40 -13.54 -12.11
CA LYS A 12 -4.48 -13.83 -13.21
C LYS A 12 -5.00 -13.30 -14.56
N GLU A 13 -6.25 -13.63 -14.89
CA GLU A 13 -6.87 -13.20 -16.15
C GLU A 13 -6.99 -11.67 -16.26
N ILE A 14 -7.25 -10.99 -15.14
CA ILE A 14 -7.35 -9.52 -15.09
C ILE A 14 -5.98 -8.91 -15.33
N LEU A 15 -4.95 -9.40 -14.64
CA LEU A 15 -3.58 -8.93 -14.79
C LEU A 15 -3.05 -9.13 -16.23
N GLU A 16 -3.33 -10.29 -16.83
CA GLU A 16 -2.94 -10.57 -18.23
C GLU A 16 -3.66 -9.66 -19.22
N LYS A 17 -4.95 -9.33 -19.00
CA LYS A 17 -5.69 -8.37 -19.84
C LYS A 17 -5.13 -6.95 -19.74
N GLU A 18 -4.58 -6.58 -18.59
CA GLU A 18 -3.90 -5.30 -18.36
C GLU A 18 -2.44 -5.31 -18.86
N ASN A 19 -2.01 -6.33 -19.62
CA ASN A 19 -0.65 -6.53 -20.11
C ASN A 19 0.40 -6.63 -18.99
N ILE A 20 0.02 -7.06 -17.82
CA ILE A 20 0.93 -7.38 -16.72
C ILE A 20 1.41 -8.82 -16.92
N PHE A 21 2.72 -9.00 -17.05
CA PHE A 21 3.27 -10.32 -17.26
C PHE A 21 3.26 -11.15 -15.98
N VAL A 22 2.47 -12.20 -15.98
CA VAL A 22 2.30 -13.13 -14.85
C VAL A 22 3.03 -14.43 -15.10
N MET A 23 3.62 -15.01 -14.06
CA MET A 23 4.30 -16.30 -14.11
C MET A 23 3.67 -17.24 -13.08
N ASP A 24 3.45 -18.48 -13.48
CA ASP A 24 3.04 -19.54 -12.56
C ASP A 24 4.23 -20.12 -11.78
N GLU A 25 3.92 -20.88 -10.73
CA GLU A 25 4.91 -21.46 -9.83
C GLU A 25 5.87 -22.40 -10.53
N VAL A 26 5.40 -23.19 -11.49
CA VAL A 26 6.22 -24.17 -12.22
C VAL A 26 7.28 -23.46 -13.06
N ARG A 27 6.91 -22.41 -13.75
CA ARG A 27 7.82 -21.61 -14.58
C ARG A 27 8.82 -20.84 -13.74
N ALA A 28 8.42 -20.36 -12.54
CA ALA A 28 9.30 -19.66 -11.62
C ALA A 28 10.41 -20.56 -11.05
N GLN A 29 10.15 -21.84 -10.82
CA GLN A 29 11.13 -22.81 -10.30
C GLN A 29 12.29 -23.11 -11.27
N HIS A 30 12.14 -22.78 -12.56
CA HIS A 30 13.18 -23.00 -13.57
C HIS A 30 14.08 -21.78 -13.81
N GLN A 31 13.97 -20.75 -12.98
CA GLN A 31 14.78 -19.54 -13.08
C GLN A 31 15.73 -19.43 -11.89
N ASP A 32 16.99 -19.21 -12.17
CA ASP A 32 18.08 -19.07 -11.18
C ASP A 32 18.13 -17.63 -10.63
N ILE A 33 16.96 -17.06 -10.26
CA ILE A 33 16.80 -15.69 -9.77
C ILE A 33 16.00 -15.74 -8.47
N ARG A 34 16.56 -15.15 -7.40
CA ARG A 34 15.80 -14.93 -6.16
C ARG A 34 14.71 -13.85 -6.41
N PRO A 35 13.42 -14.20 -6.35
CA PRO A 35 12.36 -13.20 -6.42
C PRO A 35 12.33 -12.34 -5.16
N LEU A 36 11.87 -11.09 -5.28
CA LEU A 36 11.55 -10.27 -4.11
C LEU A 36 10.31 -10.84 -3.41
N GLN A 37 10.41 -11.08 -2.11
CA GLN A 37 9.31 -11.53 -1.28
C GLN A 37 8.48 -10.34 -0.83
N ILE A 38 7.28 -10.18 -1.38
CA ILE A 38 6.39 -9.05 -1.08
C ILE A 38 5.12 -9.56 -0.42
N LEU A 39 4.84 -9.04 0.77
CA LEU A 39 3.61 -9.27 1.51
C LEU A 39 2.60 -8.17 1.19
N ILE A 40 1.40 -8.51 0.75
CA ILE A 40 0.38 -7.52 0.36
C ILE A 40 -0.92 -7.77 1.10
N LEU A 41 -1.44 -6.69 1.64
CA LEU A 41 -2.80 -6.64 2.15
C LEU A 41 -3.82 -6.20 1.07
N ASN A 42 -3.44 -6.02 -0.19
CA ASN A 42 -4.29 -5.83 -1.40
C ASN A 42 -3.46 -5.61 -2.69
N LEU A 43 -4.02 -5.90 -3.88
CA LEU A 43 -3.33 -6.42 -5.07
C LEU A 43 -2.82 -5.47 -6.16
N ARG A 44 -3.19 -4.18 -6.23
CA ARG A 44 -2.96 -3.40 -7.47
C ARG A 44 -1.60 -2.68 -7.61
N CYS A 45 -0.75 -2.70 -6.62
CA CYS A 45 0.45 -1.84 -6.57
C CYS A 45 1.71 -2.33 -7.28
N LEU A 46 1.74 -3.51 -7.90
CA LEU A 46 2.98 -4.16 -8.36
C LEU A 46 3.15 -4.26 -9.88
N SER A 47 2.38 -3.53 -10.67
CA SER A 47 2.55 -3.53 -12.12
C SER A 47 3.87 -2.87 -12.55
N ASN A 48 4.50 -3.45 -13.59
CA ASN A 48 5.69 -2.89 -14.26
C ASN A 48 7.01 -2.93 -13.49
N SER A 49 7.15 -3.77 -12.47
CA SER A 49 8.46 -4.00 -11.84
C SER A 49 9.43 -4.71 -12.81
N PRO A 50 10.69 -4.25 -12.95
CA PRO A 50 11.72 -4.98 -13.67
C PRO A 50 12.23 -6.21 -12.91
N LEU A 51 11.86 -6.35 -11.63
CA LEU A 51 12.27 -7.46 -10.75
C LEU A 51 11.16 -8.49 -10.65
N GLN A 52 11.54 -9.75 -10.55
CA GLN A 52 10.59 -10.81 -10.24
C GLN A 52 10.10 -10.63 -8.80
N VAL A 53 8.79 -10.67 -8.62
CA VAL A 53 8.12 -10.49 -7.33
C VAL A 53 7.33 -11.75 -7.01
N ASP A 54 7.55 -12.31 -5.83
CA ASP A 54 6.75 -13.38 -5.24
C ASP A 54 5.80 -12.74 -4.22
N VAL A 55 4.50 -12.86 -4.46
CA VAL A 55 3.48 -12.15 -3.70
C VAL A 55 2.76 -13.09 -2.76
N THR A 56 2.78 -12.75 -1.47
CA THR A 56 1.96 -13.39 -0.43
C THR A 56 0.84 -12.45 -0.03
N PHE A 57 -0.40 -12.94 -0.04
CA PHE A 57 -1.57 -12.19 0.41
C PHE A 57 -1.85 -12.50 1.86
N MET A 58 -1.94 -11.45 2.68
CA MET A 58 -2.29 -11.58 4.09
C MET A 58 -3.62 -10.91 4.38
N MET A 59 -4.38 -11.47 5.30
CA MET A 59 -5.59 -10.87 5.86
C MET A 59 -5.50 -10.78 7.38
N VAL A 60 -6.19 -9.80 7.96
CA VAL A 60 -6.38 -9.71 9.40
C VAL A 60 -7.33 -10.81 9.88
N SER A 61 -7.02 -11.41 11.03
CA SER A 61 -7.80 -12.50 11.61
C SER A 61 -8.99 -12.00 12.43
N SER A 62 -8.86 -10.80 12.98
CA SER A 62 -9.86 -10.18 13.86
C SER A 62 -11.05 -9.56 13.13
N HIS A 63 -11.05 -9.56 11.79
CA HIS A 63 -12.15 -9.04 10.98
C HIS A 63 -12.74 -10.11 10.06
N ALA A 64 -14.06 -10.30 10.12
CA ALA A 64 -14.76 -11.20 9.20
C ALA A 64 -15.17 -10.43 7.94
N PRO A 65 -14.65 -10.76 6.74
CA PRO A 65 -15.03 -10.08 5.51
C PRO A 65 -16.48 -10.34 5.15
N LYS A 66 -17.19 -9.26 4.80
CA LYS A 66 -18.63 -9.33 4.48
C LYS A 66 -18.92 -9.76 3.04
N ASN A 67 -18.00 -9.51 2.11
CA ASN A 67 -18.26 -9.59 0.67
C ASN A 67 -17.43 -10.68 -0.05
N THR A 68 -16.56 -11.40 0.65
CA THR A 68 -15.68 -12.42 0.05
C THR A 68 -15.96 -13.77 0.70
N SER A 69 -16.07 -14.84 -0.09
CA SER A 69 -16.31 -16.18 0.43
C SER A 69 -15.10 -16.67 1.27
N LEU A 70 -15.38 -17.32 2.38
CA LEU A 70 -14.33 -17.90 3.25
C LEU A 70 -13.46 -18.92 2.49
N SER A 71 -14.05 -19.67 1.54
CA SER A 71 -13.29 -20.62 0.71
C SER A 71 -12.25 -19.95 -0.16
N HIS A 72 -12.55 -18.77 -0.72
CA HIS A 72 -11.58 -17.97 -1.48
C HIS A 72 -10.46 -17.45 -0.58
N LEU A 73 -10.83 -16.89 0.57
CA LEU A 73 -9.86 -16.35 1.51
C LEU A 73 -8.89 -17.43 2.03
N ASN A 74 -9.42 -18.53 2.53
CA ASN A 74 -8.59 -19.63 3.04
C ASN A 74 -7.69 -20.27 1.96
N LYS A 75 -8.04 -20.09 0.68
CA LYS A 75 -7.23 -20.65 -0.41
C LYS A 75 -6.07 -19.72 -0.80
N PHE A 76 -6.27 -18.41 -0.78
CA PHE A 76 -5.31 -17.47 -1.36
C PHE A 76 -4.67 -16.53 -0.35
N TYR A 77 -5.20 -16.44 0.87
CA TYR A 77 -4.70 -15.56 1.91
C TYR A 77 -4.16 -16.35 3.09
N VAL A 78 -3.10 -15.83 3.68
CA VAL A 78 -2.53 -16.31 4.94
C VAL A 78 -2.93 -15.39 6.09
N HIS A 79 -2.92 -15.92 7.30
CA HIS A 79 -3.07 -15.11 8.50
C HIS A 79 -1.70 -14.64 9.00
N PHE A 80 -1.69 -13.57 9.80
CA PHE A 80 -0.46 -13.05 10.40
C PHE A 80 0.33 -14.11 11.16
N ASP A 81 -0.36 -14.99 11.89
CA ASP A 81 0.28 -16.08 12.65
C ASP A 81 1.05 -17.07 11.78
N ASP A 82 0.66 -17.23 10.52
CA ASP A 82 1.33 -18.13 9.58
C ASP A 82 2.68 -17.58 9.12
N VAL A 83 2.82 -16.25 9.04
CA VAL A 83 3.99 -15.56 8.46
C VAL A 83 4.84 -14.78 9.47
N LYS A 84 4.45 -14.69 10.73
CA LYS A 84 5.10 -13.83 11.73
C LYS A 84 6.58 -14.18 12.02
N LYS A 85 7.06 -15.35 11.59
CA LYS A 85 8.46 -15.77 11.70
C LYS A 85 9.27 -15.51 10.42
N ASP A 86 8.60 -15.15 9.34
CA ASP A 86 9.22 -14.97 8.03
C ASP A 86 9.74 -13.54 7.88
N TYR A 87 10.59 -13.34 6.87
CA TYR A 87 11.14 -12.04 6.50
C TYR A 87 10.75 -11.71 5.06
N PHE A 88 10.39 -10.44 4.83
CA PHE A 88 9.95 -9.93 3.53
C PHE A 88 10.81 -8.76 3.07
N ASP A 89 11.03 -8.67 1.75
CA ASP A 89 11.70 -7.52 1.15
C ASP A 89 10.82 -6.28 1.14
N GLY A 90 9.49 -6.46 1.07
CA GLY A 90 8.53 -5.37 1.15
C GLY A 90 7.16 -5.80 1.68
N MET A 91 6.40 -4.83 2.18
CA MET A 91 5.00 -5.00 2.55
C MET A 91 4.18 -3.81 2.08
N ILE A 92 2.95 -4.08 1.64
CA ILE A 92 1.98 -3.04 1.30
C ILE A 92 0.76 -3.19 2.20
N ILE A 93 0.47 -2.15 2.99
CA ILE A 93 -0.72 -2.05 3.82
C ILE A 93 -1.64 -1.02 3.17
N THR A 94 -2.76 -1.48 2.60
CA THR A 94 -3.68 -0.62 1.85
C THR A 94 -4.76 -0.01 2.73
N GLY A 95 -5.58 0.84 2.13
CA GLY A 95 -6.74 1.43 2.77
C GLY A 95 -7.90 0.46 2.97
N ALA A 96 -8.82 0.87 3.84
CA ALA A 96 -10.10 0.22 4.07
C ALA A 96 -11.21 1.28 4.09
N PRO A 97 -12.45 0.96 3.66
CA PRO A 97 -13.55 1.92 3.58
C PRO A 97 -14.18 2.17 4.97
N ILE A 98 -13.37 2.54 5.95
CA ILE A 98 -13.71 2.75 7.36
C ILE A 98 -13.23 4.11 7.88
N GLU A 99 -13.01 5.06 6.98
CA GLU A 99 -12.40 6.35 7.28
C GLU A 99 -13.16 7.22 8.29
N PHE A 100 -14.45 6.96 8.51
CA PHE A 100 -15.27 7.71 9.48
C PHE A 100 -15.17 7.21 10.92
N LEU A 101 -14.65 6.00 11.14
CA LEU A 101 -14.41 5.48 12.49
C LEU A 101 -13.12 6.07 13.07
N GLU A 102 -13.08 6.31 14.37
CA GLU A 102 -11.79 6.54 15.04
C GLU A 102 -10.91 5.29 14.94
N PHE A 103 -9.59 5.46 14.99
CA PHE A 103 -8.71 4.32 14.72
C PHE A 103 -8.91 3.20 15.76
N GLU A 104 -9.08 3.55 17.02
CA GLU A 104 -9.30 2.61 18.13
C GLU A 104 -10.66 1.91 18.10
N GLU A 105 -11.64 2.44 17.36
CA GLU A 105 -12.95 1.83 17.17
C GLU A 105 -12.94 0.75 16.09
N VAL A 106 -11.86 0.65 15.31
CA VAL A 106 -11.71 -0.37 14.26
C VAL A 106 -11.46 -1.73 14.90
N ASP A 107 -12.29 -2.72 14.59
CA ASP A 107 -12.27 -4.05 15.19
C ASP A 107 -10.92 -4.78 15.07
N PHE A 108 -10.17 -4.54 13.99
CA PHE A 108 -8.83 -5.10 13.78
C PHE A 108 -7.67 -4.14 14.15
N TRP A 109 -7.93 -3.02 14.81
CA TRP A 109 -6.91 -2.02 15.14
C TRP A 109 -5.72 -2.60 15.91
N LYS A 110 -6.00 -3.38 16.95
CA LYS A 110 -4.97 -4.01 17.77
C LYS A 110 -4.09 -4.98 16.99
N GLU A 111 -4.68 -5.77 16.09
CA GLU A 111 -3.92 -6.67 15.23
C GLU A 111 -3.09 -5.87 14.22
N LEU A 112 -3.65 -4.83 13.61
CA LEU A 112 -2.97 -3.96 12.67
C LEU A 112 -1.75 -3.28 13.31
N THR A 113 -1.87 -2.73 14.51
CA THR A 113 -0.73 -2.11 15.21
C THR A 113 0.35 -3.13 15.57
N THR A 114 -0.04 -4.36 15.96
CA THR A 114 0.91 -5.45 16.17
C THR A 114 1.67 -5.80 14.88
N ILE A 115 0.96 -5.83 13.73
CA ILE A 115 1.58 -6.05 12.41
C ILE A 115 2.51 -4.87 12.08
N MET A 116 2.11 -3.63 12.34
CA MET A 116 2.93 -2.45 12.11
C MET A 116 4.27 -2.51 12.87
N ASP A 117 4.24 -2.87 14.15
CA ASP A 117 5.46 -3.06 14.96
C ASP A 117 6.32 -4.20 14.42
N TRP A 118 5.69 -5.31 14.03
CA TRP A 118 6.36 -6.46 13.45
C TRP A 118 7.10 -6.09 12.15
N THR A 119 6.56 -5.17 11.34
CA THR A 119 7.22 -4.74 10.09
C THR A 119 8.58 -4.11 10.33
N ASP A 120 8.81 -3.45 11.46
CA ASP A 120 10.10 -2.82 11.79
C ASP A 120 11.26 -3.82 11.93
N ILE A 121 10.94 -5.09 12.16
CA ILE A 121 11.94 -6.16 12.33
C ILE A 121 11.98 -7.07 11.10
N HIS A 122 10.81 -7.43 10.58
CA HIS A 122 10.63 -8.52 9.61
C HIS A 122 10.47 -8.06 8.15
N VAL A 123 10.33 -6.76 7.90
CA VAL A 123 10.13 -6.22 6.55
C VAL A 123 11.17 -5.14 6.26
N THR A 124 11.82 -5.23 5.10
CA THR A 124 12.84 -4.25 4.71
C THR A 124 12.23 -2.86 4.48
N SER A 125 11.09 -2.78 3.78
CA SER A 125 10.37 -1.53 3.57
C SER A 125 8.86 -1.77 3.51
N THR A 126 8.08 -0.90 4.18
CA THR A 126 6.62 -0.99 4.21
C THR A 126 5.99 0.23 3.56
N MET A 127 5.12 0.03 2.59
CA MET A 127 4.30 1.06 1.98
C MET A 127 2.91 1.05 2.61
N TYR A 128 2.51 2.18 3.14
CA TYR A 128 1.18 2.43 3.69
C TYR A 128 0.40 3.30 2.72
N GLN A 129 -0.84 2.90 2.39
CA GLN A 129 -1.61 3.56 1.35
C GLN A 129 -2.99 4.01 1.85
N CYS A 130 -3.43 5.20 1.40
CA CYS A 130 -4.74 5.78 1.67
C CYS A 130 -5.05 5.81 3.19
N TRP A 131 -6.12 5.15 3.64
CA TRP A 131 -6.44 5.01 5.05
C TRP A 131 -5.30 4.33 5.85
N GLY A 132 -4.64 3.33 5.26
CA GLY A 132 -3.47 2.69 5.87
C GLY A 132 -2.32 3.66 6.13
N ALA A 133 -2.09 4.64 5.25
CA ALA A 133 -1.12 5.70 5.49
C ALA A 133 -1.51 6.62 6.64
N GLN A 134 -2.80 6.98 6.73
CA GLN A 134 -3.32 7.78 7.86
C GLN A 134 -3.19 7.01 9.18
N ALA A 135 -3.56 5.72 9.19
CA ALA A 135 -3.45 4.85 10.35
C ALA A 135 -2.00 4.71 10.84
N ALA A 136 -1.05 4.53 9.92
CA ALA A 136 0.36 4.42 10.26
C ALA A 136 0.96 5.75 10.76
N MET A 137 0.61 6.88 10.12
CA MET A 137 1.04 8.20 10.58
C MET A 137 0.46 8.54 11.96
N TYR A 138 -0.77 8.13 12.24
CA TYR A 138 -1.36 8.25 13.57
C TYR A 138 -0.61 7.38 14.59
N TYR A 139 -0.43 6.10 14.28
CA TYR A 139 0.16 5.14 15.22
C TYR A 139 1.61 5.47 15.56
N PHE A 140 2.45 5.75 14.57
CA PHE A 140 3.88 5.98 14.77
C PHE A 140 4.24 7.40 15.21
N TYR A 141 3.44 8.40 14.79
CA TYR A 141 3.82 9.82 14.93
C TYR A 141 2.73 10.68 15.57
N GLY A 142 1.57 10.12 15.92
CA GLY A 142 0.46 10.87 16.53
C GLY A 142 -0.25 11.86 15.59
N ILE A 143 -0.01 11.77 14.26
CA ILE A 143 -0.62 12.67 13.28
C ILE A 143 -2.07 12.30 13.07
N GLN A 144 -2.98 13.21 13.43
CA GLN A 144 -4.43 12.98 13.39
C GLN A 144 -4.97 13.07 11.96
N LYS A 145 -5.92 12.18 11.63
CA LYS A 145 -6.76 12.37 10.46
C LYS A 145 -7.86 13.40 10.75
N ARG A 146 -8.38 14.02 9.68
CA ARG A 146 -9.58 14.86 9.75
C ARG A 146 -10.57 14.46 8.65
N ILE A 147 -11.86 14.64 8.91
CA ILE A 147 -12.92 14.48 7.93
C ILE A 147 -12.92 15.69 7.01
N LEU A 148 -13.00 15.46 5.71
CA LEU A 148 -13.15 16.50 4.70
C LEU A 148 -14.61 16.97 4.62
N PRO A 149 -14.87 18.26 4.33
CA PRO A 149 -16.24 18.74 4.10
C PRO A 149 -16.94 18.05 2.94
N GLU A 150 -16.16 17.70 1.91
CA GLU A 150 -16.61 17.00 0.73
C GLU A 150 -15.61 15.89 0.35
N LYS A 151 -16.10 14.81 -0.29
CA LYS A 151 -15.24 13.76 -0.80
C LYS A 151 -14.23 14.32 -1.80
N LYS A 152 -12.95 14.10 -1.54
CA LYS A 152 -11.90 14.41 -2.51
C LYS A 152 -11.79 13.27 -3.51
N PHE A 153 -12.32 13.49 -4.71
CA PHE A 153 -12.41 12.50 -5.76
C PHE A 153 -11.97 13.08 -7.10
N GLY A 154 -11.08 12.39 -7.83
CA GLY A 154 -10.60 12.80 -9.15
C GLY A 154 -9.08 12.79 -9.26
N LEU A 155 -8.58 13.40 -10.35
CA LEU A 155 -7.17 13.57 -10.66
C LEU A 155 -6.68 14.95 -10.23
N PHE A 156 -5.58 14.99 -9.49
CA PHE A 156 -5.00 16.24 -8.98
C PHE A 156 -3.53 16.35 -9.38
N TRP A 157 -3.06 17.58 -9.63
CA TRP A 157 -1.67 17.86 -9.89
C TRP A 157 -0.86 17.82 -8.60
N HIS A 158 0.28 17.13 -8.64
CA HIS A 158 1.22 16.99 -7.54
C HIS A 158 2.60 17.48 -7.98
N LYS A 159 3.30 18.13 -7.05
CA LYS A 159 4.67 18.59 -7.21
C LYS A 159 5.61 17.69 -6.43
N VAL A 160 6.74 17.31 -7.05
CA VAL A 160 7.84 16.62 -6.36
C VAL A 160 8.72 17.64 -5.67
N ASN A 161 8.95 17.48 -4.36
CA ASN A 161 9.71 18.42 -3.55
C ASN A 161 11.23 18.26 -3.69
N ASN A 162 11.72 17.01 -3.82
CA ASN A 162 13.15 16.72 -3.92
C ASN A 162 13.44 15.49 -4.79
N ARG A 163 13.79 15.70 -6.04
CA ARG A 163 14.11 14.63 -7.01
C ARG A 163 15.42 13.87 -6.74
N LYS A 164 16.25 14.34 -5.80
CA LYS A 164 17.50 13.64 -5.45
C LYS A 164 17.24 12.38 -4.62
N ILE A 165 16.06 12.28 -4.02
CA ILE A 165 15.68 11.12 -3.22
C ILE A 165 15.38 9.93 -4.14
N PRO A 166 15.99 8.74 -3.90
CA PRO A 166 15.85 7.59 -4.79
C PRO A 166 14.40 7.19 -5.09
N LEU A 167 13.50 7.29 -4.10
CA LEU A 167 12.09 6.90 -4.23
C LEU A 167 11.33 7.68 -5.30
N VAL A 168 11.68 8.95 -5.53
CA VAL A 168 11.04 9.81 -6.55
C VAL A 168 11.93 10.09 -7.75
N ARG A 169 13.07 9.38 -7.86
CA ARG A 169 13.95 9.49 -9.01
C ARG A 169 13.23 8.97 -10.25
N GLY A 170 13.11 9.80 -11.28
CA GLY A 170 12.39 9.48 -12.51
C GLY A 170 10.95 9.97 -12.54
N PHE A 171 10.43 10.53 -11.44
CA PHE A 171 9.16 11.26 -11.50
C PHE A 171 9.34 12.56 -12.28
N ASP A 172 8.30 13.00 -12.97
CA ASP A 172 8.20 14.36 -13.48
C ASP A 172 8.13 15.36 -12.33
N ASP A 173 8.52 16.62 -12.58
CA ASP A 173 8.42 17.68 -11.56
C ASP A 173 6.98 17.91 -11.10
N MET A 174 6.04 17.72 -12.04
CA MET A 174 4.59 17.73 -11.80
C MET A 174 3.98 16.49 -12.45
N PHE A 175 3.08 15.84 -11.71
CA PHE A 175 2.36 14.65 -12.21
C PHE A 175 0.92 14.64 -11.72
N LEU A 176 0.04 13.96 -12.45
CA LEU A 176 -1.34 13.71 -12.04
C LEU A 176 -1.42 12.41 -11.26
N ALA A 177 -2.15 12.45 -10.14
CA ALA A 177 -2.48 11.24 -9.39
C ALA A 177 -3.93 11.26 -8.89
N PRO A 178 -4.60 10.08 -8.86
CA PRO A 178 -5.97 9.97 -8.40
C PRO A 178 -6.07 9.99 -6.87
N HIS A 179 -7.17 10.58 -6.41
CA HIS A 179 -7.61 10.52 -5.02
C HIS A 179 -9.07 10.10 -4.95
N SER A 180 -9.41 9.33 -3.89
CA SER A 180 -10.80 8.95 -3.56
C SER A 180 -10.87 8.75 -2.05
N ARG A 181 -11.18 9.82 -1.29
CA ARG A 181 -11.18 9.76 0.17
C ARG A 181 -12.11 10.79 0.80
N HIS A 182 -12.62 10.46 1.98
CA HIS A 182 -13.42 11.35 2.83
C HIS A 182 -12.61 11.95 3.99
N THR A 183 -11.40 11.44 4.22
CA THR A 183 -10.49 11.90 5.28
C THR A 183 -9.10 12.20 4.72
N GLU A 184 -8.32 12.98 5.47
CA GLU A 184 -6.92 13.25 5.16
C GLU A 184 -6.11 13.51 6.43
N VAL A 185 -4.79 13.38 6.34
CA VAL A 185 -3.85 14.06 7.23
C VAL A 185 -3.51 15.42 6.63
N ARG A 186 -3.37 16.43 7.48
CA ARG A 186 -3.00 17.77 7.01
C ARG A 186 -1.54 17.81 6.60
N LEU A 187 -1.27 18.45 5.47
CA LEU A 187 0.10 18.62 4.98
C LEU A 187 1.00 19.32 6.01
N GLU A 188 0.45 20.32 6.72
CA GLU A 188 1.15 21.10 7.74
C GLU A 188 1.57 20.21 8.93
N ASP A 189 0.68 19.29 9.36
CA ASP A 189 0.95 18.39 10.47
C ASP A 189 2.05 17.37 10.08
N VAL A 190 2.03 16.87 8.82
CA VAL A 190 3.10 16.00 8.31
C VAL A 190 4.42 16.77 8.21
N LYS A 191 4.40 18.02 7.72
CA LYS A 191 5.62 18.86 7.64
C LYS A 191 6.17 19.24 9.01
N ALA A 192 5.34 19.28 10.03
CA ALA A 192 5.77 19.56 11.41
C ALA A 192 6.41 18.34 12.09
N CYS A 193 6.23 17.14 11.53
CA CYS A 193 6.85 15.91 12.03
C CYS A 193 8.27 15.76 11.46
N PRO A 194 9.33 15.89 12.28
CA PRO A 194 10.70 15.84 11.78
C PRO A 194 11.12 14.46 11.27
N GLU A 195 10.42 13.39 11.68
CA GLU A 195 10.70 12.02 11.27
C GLU A 195 10.12 11.66 9.89
N ILE A 196 9.36 12.57 9.25
CA ILE A 196 8.77 12.34 7.93
C ILE A 196 9.26 13.40 6.93
N THR A 197 9.87 12.94 5.86
CA THR A 197 10.21 13.77 4.71
C THR A 197 9.06 13.75 3.69
N VAL A 198 8.44 14.91 3.41
CA VAL A 198 7.41 15.06 2.36
C VAL A 198 8.08 15.08 0.99
N LEU A 199 7.78 14.10 0.15
CA LEU A 199 8.37 13.92 -1.18
C LEU A 199 7.53 14.50 -2.30
N ALA A 200 6.20 14.42 -2.17
CA ALA A 200 5.28 15.03 -3.13
C ALA A 200 4.03 15.56 -2.44
N GLU A 201 3.52 16.67 -2.94
CA GLU A 201 2.36 17.38 -2.41
C GLU A 201 1.54 18.05 -3.52
N SER A 202 0.29 18.37 -3.24
CA SER A 202 -0.63 19.10 -4.11
C SER A 202 -1.16 20.34 -3.41
N ALA A 203 -1.31 21.45 -4.15
CA ALA A 203 -1.98 22.64 -3.64
C ALA A 203 -3.46 22.39 -3.33
N GLU A 204 -4.11 21.50 -4.10
CA GLU A 204 -5.54 21.17 -3.96
C GLU A 204 -5.77 19.90 -3.10
N ALA A 205 -4.94 18.86 -3.30
CA ALA A 205 -5.12 17.58 -2.64
C ALA A 205 -4.27 17.41 -1.37
N GLY A 206 -3.37 18.34 -1.04
CA GLY A 206 -2.55 18.30 0.15
C GLY A 206 -1.42 17.29 0.08
N PHE A 207 -1.18 16.55 1.17
CA PHE A 207 -0.14 15.52 1.24
C PHE A 207 -0.40 14.39 0.25
N PHE A 208 0.65 13.96 -0.46
CA PHE A 208 0.56 12.81 -1.36
C PHE A 208 1.52 11.69 -0.97
N LEU A 209 2.82 11.99 -0.93
CA LEU A 209 3.88 11.01 -0.71
C LEU A 209 4.88 11.52 0.32
N GLY A 210 5.21 10.68 1.27
CA GLY A 210 6.27 10.91 2.23
C GLY A 210 6.96 9.62 2.61
N MET A 211 8.09 9.74 3.28
CA MET A 211 8.79 8.60 3.85
C MET A 211 9.42 8.95 5.19
N SER A 212 9.62 7.93 6.04
CA SER A 212 10.39 8.06 7.27
C SER A 212 11.86 8.37 6.99
N ASP A 213 12.56 8.96 7.96
CA ASP A 213 13.96 9.35 7.82
C ASP A 213 14.88 8.18 7.44
N ASN A 214 14.60 6.99 7.96
CA ASN A 214 15.34 5.78 7.62
C ASN A 214 14.93 5.16 6.26
N GLY A 215 13.94 5.74 5.56
CA GLY A 215 13.43 5.28 4.27
C GLY A 215 12.65 3.96 4.30
N ARG A 216 12.38 3.39 5.48
CA ARG A 216 11.72 2.09 5.60
C ARG A 216 10.20 2.15 5.57
N LYS A 217 9.61 3.28 5.94
CA LYS A 217 8.17 3.50 5.89
C LYS A 217 7.85 4.53 4.80
N VAL A 218 6.98 4.16 3.88
CA VAL A 218 6.52 5.01 2.79
C VAL A 218 5.02 5.23 2.94
N PHE A 219 4.59 6.48 2.90
CA PHE A 219 3.20 6.89 3.10
C PHE A 219 2.66 7.52 1.82
N ILE A 220 1.60 6.95 1.26
CA ILE A 220 0.93 7.45 0.06
C ILE A 220 -0.55 7.70 0.37
N GLN A 221 -0.99 8.94 0.30
CA GLN A 221 -2.40 9.28 0.59
C GLN A 221 -3.32 9.17 -0.64
N GLY A 222 -2.77 9.14 -1.84
CA GLY A 222 -3.51 8.93 -3.09
C GLY A 222 -3.59 7.46 -3.50
N HIS A 223 -4.09 7.25 -4.71
CA HIS A 223 -4.35 5.92 -5.30
C HIS A 223 -3.57 5.73 -6.61
N PRO A 224 -2.23 5.57 -6.57
CA PRO A 224 -1.43 5.37 -7.78
C PRO A 224 -1.77 4.06 -8.51
N GLU A 225 -2.47 3.14 -7.85
CA GLU A 225 -2.92 1.86 -8.41
C GLU A 225 -4.20 1.96 -9.25
N TYR A 226 -4.88 3.12 -9.26
CA TYR A 226 -6.07 3.29 -10.07
C TYR A 226 -5.72 3.33 -11.56
N ASP A 227 -6.45 2.59 -12.34
CA ASP A 227 -6.38 2.60 -13.78
C ASP A 227 -7.41 3.59 -14.40
N ARG A 228 -7.37 3.69 -15.74
CA ARG A 228 -8.22 4.62 -16.48
C ARG A 228 -9.73 4.44 -16.21
N VAL A 229 -10.19 3.21 -15.96
CA VAL A 229 -11.62 2.90 -15.79
C VAL A 229 -12.06 2.90 -14.31
N THR A 230 -11.13 3.05 -13.38
CA THR A 230 -11.46 3.04 -11.94
C THR A 230 -12.20 4.31 -11.49
N LEU A 231 -12.03 5.42 -12.22
CA LEU A 231 -12.67 6.71 -11.91
C LEU A 231 -13.94 6.99 -12.76
N ASP A 232 -14.27 6.12 -13.70
CA ASP A 232 -15.53 6.16 -14.46
C ASP A 232 -16.67 5.57 -13.63
#